data_3bfa9114893dd8ae310896f48d3a1839
#
_entry.id   3bfa9114893dd8ae310896f48d3a1839
#
_cell.length_a   1.000
_cell.length_b   1.000
_cell.length_c   1.000
_cell.angle_alpha   90.00
_cell.angle_beta   90.00
_cell.angle_gamma   90.00
#
_symmetry.space_group_name_H-M   'P 1'
#
loop_
_entity.id
_entity.type
_entity.pdbx_description
1 polymer ?
#
loop_
_entity_poly.entity_id
_entity_poly.type
_entity_poly.pdbx_seq_one_letter_code
_entity_poly.pdbx_strand_id
1 'polypeptide(L)'
;AKPLLEQGIACLIEKPLAPTAEEAAELSDAALANNTLLQVGHVVRYDPVMQAIASIEGLNPRFIDMVRISPMTFRSTDVGVVLDMMIHDLDLLTMLLGQEPLDIHANAVSVLGEAEDMCNARLEFPSGSDGQSCTANVTSSRLALKTERKLRIMSEDAYISADFVKRSVTIIQKKANETQLLDLRTRLASGEDLSSIDYVDLVEVEEVHVGDADALTLQAE
;
A
#
# COMPACT_ATOMS: atom_id res chain seq x y z
N ALA A 1 13.01 -13.30 20.96
CA ALA A 1 11.73 -12.79 21.41
C ALA A 1 10.97 -13.80 22.26
N LYS A 2 10.81 -15.07 21.84
CA LYS A 2 9.99 -16.09 22.50
C LYS A 2 10.23 -16.20 24.02
N PRO A 3 11.49 -16.30 24.54
CA PRO A 3 11.73 -16.37 25.98
C PRO A 3 11.29 -15.13 26.77
N LEU A 4 11.21 -13.95 26.14
CA LEU A 4 10.70 -12.73 26.78
C LEU A 4 9.18 -12.76 26.85
N LEU A 5 8.51 -13.18 25.78
CA LEU A 5 7.06 -13.35 25.74
C LEU A 5 6.59 -14.39 26.77
N GLU A 6 7.31 -15.51 26.91
CA GLU A 6 7.06 -16.56 27.90
C GLU A 6 7.20 -16.05 29.37
N GLN A 7 7.96 -14.98 29.57
CA GLN A 7 8.09 -14.30 30.87
C GLN A 7 7.10 -13.16 31.07
N GLY A 8 6.16 -12.97 30.13
CA GLY A 8 5.18 -11.89 30.20
C GLY A 8 5.75 -10.51 29.87
N ILE A 9 6.89 -10.43 29.16
CA ILE A 9 7.52 -9.17 28.77
C ILE A 9 6.99 -8.77 27.41
N ALA A 10 6.38 -7.59 27.33
CA ALA A 10 5.90 -7.01 26.07
C ALA A 10 7.05 -6.79 25.07
N CYS A 11 6.83 -7.12 23.82
CA CYS A 11 7.83 -7.02 22.77
C CYS A 11 7.32 -6.22 21.58
N LEU A 12 8.12 -5.22 21.15
CA LEU A 12 8.04 -4.60 19.82
C LEU A 12 9.19 -5.17 18.98
N ILE A 13 8.86 -5.82 17.88
CA ILE A 13 9.84 -6.50 17.02
C ILE A 13 9.77 -5.90 15.62
N GLU A 14 10.94 -5.52 15.06
CA GLU A 14 11.02 -5.05 13.68
C GLU A 14 10.60 -6.12 12.66
N LYS A 15 10.13 -5.65 11.52
CA LYS A 15 9.80 -6.52 10.38
C LYS A 15 11.08 -7.13 9.75
N PRO A 16 11.02 -8.36 9.23
CA PRO A 16 9.93 -9.33 9.38
C PRO A 16 9.90 -9.87 10.81
N LEU A 17 8.70 -10.20 11.32
CA LEU A 17 8.54 -10.77 12.67
C LEU A 17 9.37 -12.03 12.86
N ALA A 18 9.43 -12.86 11.82
CA ALA A 18 10.23 -14.07 11.73
C ALA A 18 10.52 -14.39 10.25
N PRO A 19 11.49 -15.27 9.95
CA PRO A 19 11.79 -15.72 8.59
C PRO A 19 10.64 -16.50 7.93
N THR A 20 9.84 -17.24 8.71
CA THR A 20 8.74 -18.07 8.21
C THR A 20 7.43 -17.76 8.94
N ALA A 21 6.31 -18.13 8.32
CA ALA A 21 4.97 -17.96 8.90
C ALA A 21 4.80 -18.82 10.15
N GLU A 22 5.38 -20.03 10.17
CA GLU A 22 5.34 -20.95 11.31
C GLU A 22 6.04 -20.36 12.53
N GLU A 23 7.24 -19.81 12.34
CA GLU A 23 7.99 -19.15 13.41
C GLU A 23 7.27 -17.88 13.91
N ALA A 24 6.63 -17.12 13.00
CA ALA A 24 5.82 -15.97 13.37
C ALA A 24 4.59 -16.38 14.21
N ALA A 25 3.93 -17.49 13.82
CA ALA A 25 2.81 -18.05 14.57
C ALA A 25 3.24 -18.50 15.97
N GLU A 26 4.40 -19.15 16.12
CA GLU A 26 4.93 -19.53 17.44
C GLU A 26 5.14 -18.33 18.36
N LEU A 27 5.56 -17.18 17.84
CA LEU A 27 5.72 -15.95 18.63
C LEU A 27 4.36 -15.39 19.04
N SER A 28 3.38 -15.40 18.14
CA SER A 28 2.01 -14.99 18.41
C SER A 28 1.36 -15.86 19.49
N ASP A 29 1.51 -17.19 19.36
CA ASP A 29 0.97 -18.15 20.33
C ASP A 29 1.62 -17.97 21.71
N ALA A 30 2.93 -17.74 21.77
CA ALA A 30 3.63 -17.47 23.02
C ALA A 30 3.13 -16.19 23.69
N ALA A 31 2.87 -15.13 22.92
CA ALA A 31 2.31 -13.89 23.44
C ALA A 31 0.89 -14.09 23.98
N LEU A 32 0.03 -14.78 23.23
CA LEU A 32 -1.34 -15.10 23.64
C LEU A 32 -1.39 -15.97 24.91
N ALA A 33 -0.57 -17.03 24.95
CA ALA A 33 -0.52 -17.95 26.09
C ALA A 33 -0.10 -17.28 27.40
N ASN A 34 0.72 -16.23 27.31
CA ASN A 34 1.23 -15.49 28.48
C ASN A 34 0.53 -14.14 28.70
N ASN A 35 -0.55 -13.86 27.94
CA ASN A 35 -1.32 -12.61 27.98
C ASN A 35 -0.41 -11.37 27.94
N THR A 36 0.58 -11.39 27.04
CA THR A 36 1.53 -10.29 26.85
C THR A 36 1.41 -9.67 25.46
N LEU A 37 1.85 -8.43 25.32
CA LEU A 37 1.78 -7.70 24.07
C LEU A 37 2.94 -8.11 23.14
N LEU A 38 2.59 -8.46 21.92
CA LEU A 38 3.52 -8.59 20.79
C LEU A 38 3.08 -7.64 19.68
N GLN A 39 3.96 -6.72 19.30
CA GLN A 39 3.73 -5.76 18.21
C GLN A 39 4.83 -5.88 17.16
N VAL A 40 4.45 -5.86 15.90
CA VAL A 40 5.41 -5.82 14.78
C VAL A 40 5.68 -4.37 14.39
N GLY A 41 6.94 -4.03 14.17
CA GLY A 41 7.42 -2.69 13.82
C GLY A 41 7.15 -2.33 12.36
N HIS A 42 5.89 -2.22 11.96
CA HIS A 42 5.48 -1.74 10.64
C HIS A 42 5.49 -0.20 10.60
N VAL A 43 6.69 0.39 10.67
CA VAL A 43 6.89 1.84 10.76
C VAL A 43 6.21 2.64 9.64
N VAL A 44 6.05 2.05 8.44
CA VAL A 44 5.43 2.73 7.30
C VAL A 44 3.94 3.04 7.52
N ARG A 45 3.27 2.36 8.44
CA ARG A 45 1.90 2.72 8.87
C ARG A 45 1.82 4.14 9.44
N TYR A 46 2.91 4.61 10.03
CA TYR A 46 3.04 5.91 10.68
C TYR A 46 3.66 6.97 9.77
N ASP A 47 3.97 6.62 8.49
CA ASP A 47 4.43 7.61 7.51
C ASP A 47 3.35 8.69 7.32
N PRO A 48 3.71 9.99 7.36
CA PRO A 48 2.74 11.08 7.20
C PRO A 48 1.91 11.01 5.92
N VAL A 49 2.46 10.47 4.83
CA VAL A 49 1.71 10.21 3.59
C VAL A 49 0.62 9.18 3.83
N MET A 50 0.92 8.10 4.56
CA MET A 50 -0.07 7.09 4.92
C MET A 50 -1.14 7.63 5.86
N GLN A 51 -0.75 8.44 6.85
CA GLN A 51 -1.68 9.09 7.76
C GLN A 51 -2.64 10.02 7.00
N ALA A 52 -2.13 10.77 6.02
CA ALA A 52 -2.96 11.62 5.16
C ALA A 52 -3.96 10.78 4.32
N ILE A 53 -3.53 9.66 3.75
CA ILE A 53 -4.42 8.74 3.00
C ILE A 53 -5.46 8.11 3.93
N ALA A 54 -5.07 7.64 5.12
CA ALA A 54 -5.96 7.03 6.08
C ALA A 54 -7.04 7.99 6.63
N SER A 55 -6.80 9.30 6.54
CA SER A 55 -7.79 10.33 6.94
C SER A 55 -8.85 10.61 5.87
N ILE A 56 -8.73 10.05 4.67
CA ILE A 56 -9.71 10.24 3.59
C ILE A 56 -10.94 9.40 3.88
N GLU A 57 -12.06 10.08 4.18
CA GLU A 57 -13.33 9.41 4.47
C GLU A 57 -13.97 8.80 3.22
N GLY A 58 -14.66 7.67 3.39
CA GLY A 58 -15.44 7.04 2.33
C GLY A 58 -14.60 6.41 1.21
N LEU A 59 -13.32 6.16 1.44
CA LEU A 59 -12.46 5.54 0.47
C LEU A 59 -12.87 4.06 0.26
N ASN A 60 -13.35 3.74 -0.93
CA ASN A 60 -13.73 2.40 -1.35
C ASN A 60 -12.86 1.95 -2.53
N PRO A 61 -11.65 1.42 -2.30
CA PRO A 61 -10.73 1.05 -3.37
C PRO A 61 -11.30 -0.06 -4.27
N ARG A 62 -11.17 0.14 -5.60
CA ARG A 62 -11.43 -0.87 -6.63
C ARG A 62 -10.14 -1.44 -7.19
N PHE A 63 -9.15 -0.58 -7.25
CA PHE A 63 -7.83 -0.95 -7.70
C PHE A 63 -6.79 -0.17 -6.94
N ILE A 64 -5.73 -0.87 -6.50
CA ILE A 64 -4.58 -0.27 -5.84
C ILE A 64 -3.32 -0.67 -6.62
N ASP A 65 -2.45 0.31 -6.89
CA ASP A 65 -1.14 0.09 -7.50
C ASP A 65 -0.06 0.63 -6.60
N MET A 66 0.84 -0.25 -6.16
CA MET A 66 1.96 0.10 -5.27
C MET A 66 3.28 -0.22 -5.93
N VAL A 67 4.19 0.75 -5.93
CA VAL A 67 5.54 0.62 -6.47
C VAL A 67 6.54 1.05 -5.43
N ARG A 68 7.45 0.13 -5.08
CA ARG A 68 8.57 0.34 -4.17
C ARG A 68 9.85 -0.15 -4.82
N ILE A 69 10.60 0.75 -5.41
CA ILE A 69 11.84 0.43 -6.09
C ILE A 69 12.99 1.31 -5.57
N SER A 70 14.17 0.75 -5.52
CA SER A 70 15.38 1.45 -5.07
C SER A 70 16.62 0.92 -5.79
N PRO A 71 17.72 1.68 -5.78
CA PRO A 71 19.02 1.13 -6.12
C PRO A 71 19.43 0.01 -5.17
N MET A 72 20.21 -0.95 -5.69
CA MET A 72 20.79 -2.02 -4.90
C MET A 72 21.69 -1.45 -3.80
N THR A 73 21.47 -1.92 -2.58
CA THR A 73 22.41 -1.76 -1.48
C THR A 73 22.86 -3.16 -1.04
N PHE A 74 24.15 -3.40 -0.92
CA PHE A 74 24.69 -4.73 -0.59
C PHE A 74 24.51 -5.10 0.90
N ARG A 75 23.50 -4.56 1.59
CA ARG A 75 23.26 -4.80 3.02
C ARG A 75 22.40 -6.01 3.32
N SER A 76 21.52 -6.41 2.42
CA SER A 76 20.51 -7.47 2.64
C SER A 76 20.40 -8.34 1.40
N THR A 77 21.54 -8.77 0.84
CA THR A 77 21.57 -9.60 -0.37
C THR A 77 21.15 -11.05 -0.11
N ASP A 78 21.15 -11.46 1.14
CA ASP A 78 20.70 -12.75 1.65
C ASP A 78 19.17 -12.83 1.82
N VAL A 79 18.48 -11.69 1.82
CA VAL A 79 17.03 -11.61 1.94
C VAL A 79 16.42 -11.09 0.64
N GLY A 80 15.33 -11.71 0.18
CA GLY A 80 14.61 -11.30 -1.02
C GLY A 80 13.80 -10.01 -0.81
N VAL A 81 13.47 -9.34 -1.93
CA VAL A 81 12.72 -8.08 -1.89
C VAL A 81 11.31 -8.21 -1.31
N VAL A 82 10.76 -9.43 -1.26
CA VAL A 82 9.45 -9.67 -0.65
C VAL A 82 9.51 -9.38 0.85
N LEU A 83 10.44 -10.00 1.57
CA LEU A 83 10.60 -9.83 3.01
C LEU A 83 11.31 -8.53 3.40
N ASP A 84 12.13 -7.97 2.50
CA ASP A 84 12.83 -6.71 2.80
C ASP A 84 12.01 -5.47 2.46
N MET A 85 11.35 -5.46 1.30
CA MET A 85 10.69 -4.27 0.76
C MET A 85 9.17 -4.41 0.63
N MET A 86 8.69 -5.48 -0.04
CA MET A 86 7.27 -5.66 -0.36
C MET A 86 6.41 -5.86 0.89
N ILE A 87 6.97 -6.42 1.94
CA ILE A 87 6.29 -6.63 3.23
C ILE A 87 5.64 -5.34 3.78
N HIS A 88 6.25 -4.19 3.55
CA HIS A 88 5.67 -2.90 3.95
C HIS A 88 4.39 -2.58 3.16
N ASP A 89 4.39 -2.86 1.86
CA ASP A 89 3.27 -2.56 0.98
C ASP A 89 2.14 -3.57 1.18
N LEU A 90 2.46 -4.84 1.44
CA LEU A 90 1.48 -5.86 1.81
C LEU A 90 0.80 -5.52 3.14
N ASP A 91 1.56 -5.04 4.12
CA ASP A 91 1.04 -4.57 5.39
C ASP A 91 0.09 -3.37 5.23
N LEU A 92 0.47 -2.38 4.41
CA LEU A 92 -0.39 -1.24 4.09
C LEU A 92 -1.68 -1.65 3.38
N LEU A 93 -1.65 -2.64 2.48
CA LEU A 93 -2.86 -3.16 1.83
C LEU A 93 -3.82 -3.78 2.84
N THR A 94 -3.32 -4.63 3.75
CA THR A 94 -4.17 -5.24 4.78
C THR A 94 -4.73 -4.20 5.74
N MET A 95 -3.95 -3.15 6.06
CA MET A 95 -4.41 -2.03 6.88
C MET A 95 -5.52 -1.22 6.18
N LEU A 96 -5.34 -0.89 4.89
CA LEU A 96 -6.31 -0.08 4.12
C LEU A 96 -7.61 -0.83 3.84
N LEU A 97 -7.52 -2.13 3.53
CA LEU A 97 -8.67 -2.93 3.13
C LEU A 97 -9.32 -3.68 4.31
N GLY A 98 -8.62 -3.83 5.44
CA GLY A 98 -9.11 -4.57 6.61
C GLY A 98 -9.38 -6.05 6.36
N GLN A 99 -8.80 -6.62 5.29
CA GLN A 99 -9.09 -7.97 4.81
C GLN A 99 -7.83 -8.63 4.28
N GLU A 100 -7.82 -9.97 4.24
CA GLU A 100 -6.79 -10.76 3.58
C GLU A 100 -7.16 -11.02 2.11
N PRO A 101 -6.16 -11.17 1.22
CA PRO A 101 -6.45 -11.49 -0.18
C PRO A 101 -7.01 -12.91 -0.32
N LEU A 102 -7.94 -13.09 -1.28
CA LEU A 102 -8.51 -14.38 -1.66
C LEU A 102 -7.59 -15.16 -2.60
N ASP A 103 -6.86 -14.45 -3.45
CA ASP A 103 -5.98 -15.03 -4.45
C ASP A 103 -4.74 -14.17 -4.67
N ILE A 104 -3.61 -14.82 -4.98
CA ILE A 104 -2.33 -14.15 -5.16
C ILE A 104 -1.61 -14.76 -6.37
N HIS A 105 -1.33 -13.93 -7.37
CA HIS A 105 -0.46 -14.28 -8.48
C HIS A 105 0.83 -13.47 -8.41
N ALA A 106 1.96 -14.13 -8.23
CA ALA A 106 3.24 -13.45 -8.10
C ALA A 106 4.32 -14.03 -9.04
N ASN A 107 5.19 -13.13 -9.50
CA ASN A 107 6.39 -13.48 -10.25
C ASN A 107 7.58 -12.77 -9.64
N ALA A 108 8.67 -13.50 -9.46
CA ALA A 108 9.91 -12.98 -8.90
C ALA A 108 11.11 -13.36 -9.74
N VAL A 109 12.13 -12.50 -9.74
CA VAL A 109 13.36 -12.67 -10.54
C VAL A 109 14.57 -12.32 -9.69
N SER A 110 15.59 -13.20 -9.72
CA SER A 110 16.92 -12.94 -9.16
C SER A 110 17.87 -12.60 -10.31
N VAL A 111 18.59 -11.50 -10.17
CA VAL A 111 19.55 -11.00 -11.17
C VAL A 111 20.96 -10.93 -10.61
N LEU A 112 21.12 -10.40 -9.41
CA LEU A 112 22.41 -10.16 -8.75
C LEU A 112 22.58 -10.98 -7.47
N GLY A 113 21.47 -11.28 -6.76
CA GLY A 113 21.46 -12.02 -5.51
C GLY A 113 21.09 -13.49 -5.67
N GLU A 114 21.18 -14.27 -4.58
CA GLU A 114 20.64 -15.63 -4.50
C GLU A 114 19.11 -15.59 -4.29
N ALA A 115 18.61 -14.59 -3.56
CA ALA A 115 17.20 -14.34 -3.38
C ALA A 115 16.67 -13.37 -4.47
N GLU A 116 15.35 -13.23 -4.56
CA GLU A 116 14.72 -12.38 -5.58
C GLU A 116 15.08 -10.90 -5.41
N ASP A 117 15.48 -10.28 -6.52
CA ASP A 117 15.83 -8.85 -6.61
C ASP A 117 14.65 -7.99 -7.10
N MET A 118 13.63 -8.63 -7.66
CA MET A 118 12.39 -8.02 -8.12
C MET A 118 11.25 -9.00 -7.91
N CYS A 119 10.12 -8.48 -7.45
CA CYS A 119 8.86 -9.21 -7.37
C CYS A 119 7.70 -8.30 -7.80
N ASN A 120 6.78 -8.87 -8.58
CA ASN A 120 5.47 -8.29 -8.85
C ASN A 120 4.41 -9.28 -8.38
N ALA A 121 3.44 -8.79 -7.61
CA ALA A 121 2.32 -9.56 -7.10
C ALA A 121 1.01 -8.86 -7.45
N ARG A 122 0.06 -9.64 -7.95
CA ARG A 122 -1.34 -9.25 -8.09
C ARG A 122 -2.14 -9.98 -7.03
N LEU A 123 -2.89 -9.22 -6.23
CA LEU A 123 -3.70 -9.72 -5.12
C LEU A 123 -5.17 -9.38 -5.39
N GLU A 124 -6.05 -10.35 -5.17
CA GLU A 124 -7.49 -10.16 -5.27
C GLU A 124 -8.12 -10.22 -3.89
N PHE A 125 -8.80 -9.15 -3.51
CA PHE A 125 -9.46 -9.02 -2.21
C PHE A 125 -10.96 -9.25 -2.35
N PRO A 126 -11.60 -9.79 -1.30
CA PRO A 126 -13.04 -10.01 -1.31
C PRO A 126 -13.81 -8.71 -1.48
N SER A 127 -15.08 -8.84 -1.84
CA SER A 127 -15.99 -7.72 -1.94
C SER A 127 -16.12 -7.01 -0.59
N GLY A 128 -15.97 -5.69 -0.60
CA GLY A 128 -16.23 -4.83 0.54
C GLY A 128 -17.73 -4.77 0.89
N SER A 129 -18.07 -3.88 1.82
CA SER A 129 -19.47 -3.69 2.27
C SER A 129 -20.43 -3.26 1.15
N ASP A 130 -19.89 -2.71 0.08
CA ASP A 130 -20.63 -2.29 -1.14
C ASP A 130 -20.78 -3.40 -2.18
N GLY A 131 -20.30 -4.63 -1.90
CA GLY A 131 -20.38 -5.78 -2.79
C GLY A 131 -19.36 -5.79 -3.94
N GLN A 132 -18.39 -4.87 -3.95
CA GLN A 132 -17.38 -4.76 -4.99
C GLN A 132 -16.00 -5.22 -4.50
N SER A 133 -15.31 -6.01 -5.31
CA SER A 133 -13.96 -6.49 -5.03
C SER A 133 -12.90 -5.41 -5.29
N CYS A 134 -11.75 -5.55 -4.64
CA CYS A 134 -10.57 -4.75 -4.91
C CYS A 134 -9.45 -5.63 -5.46
N THR A 135 -8.75 -5.14 -6.45
CA THR A 135 -7.51 -5.76 -6.94
C THR A 135 -6.33 -4.86 -6.61
N ALA A 136 -5.24 -5.43 -6.10
CA ALA A 136 -4.01 -4.70 -5.88
C ALA A 136 -2.87 -5.27 -6.72
N ASN A 137 -2.06 -4.40 -7.33
CA ASN A 137 -0.76 -4.75 -7.88
C ASN A 137 0.32 -4.16 -7.00
N VAL A 138 1.30 -4.98 -6.64
CA VAL A 138 2.46 -4.56 -5.83
C VAL A 138 3.73 -4.91 -6.58
N THR A 139 4.59 -3.93 -6.78
CA THR A 139 5.90 -4.13 -7.41
C THR A 139 7.01 -3.67 -6.48
N SER A 140 7.92 -4.57 -6.15
CA SER A 140 9.14 -4.24 -5.40
C SER A 140 10.37 -4.65 -6.18
N SER A 141 11.37 -3.76 -6.24
CA SER A 141 12.64 -4.05 -6.92
C SER A 141 13.79 -3.26 -6.30
N ARG A 142 14.95 -3.91 -6.18
CA ARG A 142 16.21 -3.28 -5.80
C ARG A 142 17.17 -3.09 -6.97
N LEU A 143 16.68 -3.22 -8.23
CA LEU A 143 17.48 -3.13 -9.45
C LEU A 143 17.39 -1.76 -10.15
N ALA A 144 16.71 -0.79 -9.55
CA ALA A 144 16.50 0.52 -10.15
C ALA A 144 17.71 1.45 -9.96
N LEU A 145 17.79 2.51 -10.78
CA LEU A 145 18.78 3.58 -10.62
C LEU A 145 18.25 4.73 -9.78
N LYS A 146 16.95 4.75 -9.47
CA LYS A 146 16.28 5.78 -8.65
C LYS A 146 15.41 5.11 -7.60
N THR A 147 15.15 5.83 -6.53
CA THR A 147 14.14 5.44 -5.54
C THR A 147 12.77 5.97 -5.97
N GLU A 148 11.79 5.06 -6.03
CA GLU A 148 10.38 5.42 -6.15
C GLU A 148 9.59 4.68 -5.07
N ARG A 149 8.66 5.39 -4.42
CA ARG A 149 7.70 4.83 -3.47
C ARG A 149 6.37 5.50 -3.74
N LYS A 150 5.50 4.81 -4.46
CA LYS A 150 4.24 5.36 -4.95
C LYS A 150 3.08 4.46 -4.59
N LEU A 151 1.96 5.07 -4.28
CA LEU A 151 0.68 4.42 -4.08
C LEU A 151 -0.36 5.16 -4.92
N ARG A 152 -1.13 4.40 -5.70
CA ARG A 152 -2.30 4.89 -6.43
C ARG A 152 -3.50 4.10 -6.00
N ILE A 153 -4.58 4.79 -5.69
CA ILE A 153 -5.85 4.18 -5.32
C ILE A 153 -6.90 4.69 -6.29
N MET A 154 -7.62 3.78 -6.90
CA MET A 154 -8.74 4.08 -7.78
C MET A 154 -10.00 3.57 -7.13
N SER A 155 -10.94 4.46 -6.90
CA SER A 155 -12.29 4.17 -6.45
C SER A 155 -13.30 4.58 -7.52
N GLU A 156 -14.60 4.44 -7.26
CA GLU A 156 -15.63 4.79 -8.23
C GLU A 156 -15.66 6.29 -8.55
N ASP A 157 -15.43 7.13 -7.53
CA ASP A 157 -15.56 8.59 -7.64
C ASP A 157 -14.25 9.36 -7.45
N ALA A 158 -13.16 8.67 -7.11
CA ALA A 158 -11.89 9.32 -6.84
C ALA A 158 -10.68 8.51 -7.34
N TYR A 159 -9.65 9.23 -7.72
CA TYR A 159 -8.30 8.74 -7.96
C TYR A 159 -7.36 9.43 -7.00
N ILE A 160 -6.60 8.66 -6.22
CA ILE A 160 -5.60 9.16 -5.28
C ILE A 160 -4.23 8.77 -5.78
N SER A 161 -3.33 9.73 -5.81
CA SER A 161 -1.92 9.53 -6.16
C SER A 161 -1.04 10.01 -5.02
N ALA A 162 -0.23 9.13 -4.46
CA ALA A 162 0.70 9.44 -3.39
C ALA A 162 2.14 9.10 -3.78
N ASP A 163 3.06 9.98 -3.41
CA ASP A 163 4.50 9.82 -3.58
C ASP A 163 5.19 10.01 -2.22
N PHE A 164 5.64 8.90 -1.62
CA PHE A 164 6.30 8.90 -0.30
C PHE A 164 7.68 9.57 -0.31
N VAL A 165 8.36 9.58 -1.47
CA VAL A 165 9.66 10.24 -1.60
C VAL A 165 9.49 11.76 -1.64
N LYS A 166 8.46 12.23 -2.34
CA LYS A 166 8.13 13.66 -2.45
C LYS A 166 7.26 14.17 -1.30
N ARG A 167 6.70 13.25 -0.49
CA ARG A 167 5.74 13.55 0.56
C ARG A 167 4.54 14.33 0.04
N SER A 168 3.91 13.81 -1.01
CA SER A 168 2.73 14.45 -1.63
C SER A 168 1.59 13.45 -1.79
N VAL A 169 0.37 13.95 -1.61
CA VAL A 169 -0.89 13.22 -1.85
C VAL A 169 -1.81 14.13 -2.65
N THR A 170 -2.24 13.66 -3.79
CA THR A 170 -3.20 14.36 -4.67
C THR A 170 -4.46 13.52 -4.79
N ILE A 171 -5.62 14.13 -4.59
CA ILE A 171 -6.92 13.52 -4.81
C ILE A 171 -7.55 14.18 -6.05
N ILE A 172 -8.01 13.35 -6.97
CA ILE A 172 -8.79 13.78 -8.14
C ILE A 172 -10.17 13.17 -7.98
N GLN A 173 -11.17 14.01 -7.74
CA GLN A 173 -12.56 13.59 -7.55
C GLN A 173 -13.42 13.96 -8.76
N LYS A 174 -14.41 13.13 -9.06
CA LYS A 174 -15.39 13.40 -10.09
C LYS A 174 -16.27 14.59 -9.65
N LYS A 175 -16.24 15.68 -10.41
CA LYS A 175 -17.07 16.89 -10.22
C LYS A 175 -18.30 16.87 -11.13
N ALA A 176 -18.15 16.30 -12.34
CA ALA A 176 -19.24 16.22 -13.30
C ALA A 176 -20.36 15.30 -12.79
N ASN A 177 -21.59 15.79 -12.87
CA ASN A 177 -22.77 14.99 -12.54
C ASN A 177 -23.14 14.02 -13.68
N GLU A 178 -24.03 13.06 -13.38
CA GLU A 178 -24.43 12.02 -14.34
C GLU A 178 -25.04 12.60 -15.63
N THR A 179 -25.76 13.72 -15.55
CA THR A 179 -26.36 14.38 -16.73
C THR A 179 -25.28 14.93 -17.65
N GLN A 180 -24.26 15.57 -17.09
CA GLN A 180 -23.11 16.08 -17.85
C GLN A 180 -22.32 14.94 -18.50
N LEU A 181 -22.09 13.85 -17.77
CA LEU A 181 -21.38 12.68 -18.32
C LEU A 181 -22.19 11.99 -19.43
N LEU A 182 -23.50 11.92 -19.28
CA LEU A 182 -24.39 11.35 -20.31
C LEU A 182 -24.40 12.21 -21.56
N ASP A 183 -24.46 13.55 -21.43
CA ASP A 183 -24.36 14.48 -22.54
C ASP A 183 -23.05 14.31 -23.30
N LEU A 184 -21.91 14.29 -22.57
CA LEU A 184 -20.60 14.07 -23.15
C LEU A 184 -20.50 12.73 -23.91
N ARG A 185 -21.03 11.65 -23.33
CA ARG A 185 -21.05 10.33 -23.99
C ARG A 185 -21.90 10.35 -25.27
N THR A 186 -23.04 11.06 -25.24
CA THR A 186 -23.94 11.17 -26.37
C THR A 186 -23.27 11.97 -27.51
N ARG A 187 -22.61 13.06 -27.20
CA ARG A 187 -21.87 13.89 -28.16
C ARG A 187 -20.69 13.14 -28.78
N LEU A 188 -19.93 12.38 -27.97
CA LEU A 188 -18.87 11.50 -28.46
C LEU A 188 -19.44 10.44 -29.42
N ALA A 189 -20.57 9.81 -29.06
CA ALA A 189 -21.20 8.79 -29.91
C ALA A 189 -21.75 9.34 -31.22
N SER A 190 -22.08 10.63 -31.28
CA SER A 190 -22.47 11.34 -32.52
C SER A 190 -21.29 11.77 -33.39
N GLY A 191 -20.04 11.53 -32.95
CA GLY A 191 -18.85 11.91 -33.68
C GLY A 191 -18.43 13.36 -33.51
N GLU A 192 -18.94 14.05 -32.48
CA GLU A 192 -18.53 15.41 -32.17
C GLU A 192 -17.10 15.47 -31.66
N ASP A 193 -16.34 16.47 -32.12
CA ASP A 193 -15.00 16.74 -31.61
C ASP A 193 -15.06 17.42 -30.26
N LEU A 194 -14.69 16.71 -29.20
CA LEU A 194 -14.65 17.20 -27.84
C LEU A 194 -13.25 17.63 -27.37
N SER A 195 -12.29 17.79 -28.27
CA SER A 195 -10.91 18.17 -27.95
C SER A 195 -10.78 19.53 -27.25
N SER A 196 -11.82 20.38 -27.31
CA SER A 196 -11.89 21.67 -26.64
C SER A 196 -12.35 21.59 -25.17
N ILE A 197 -12.84 20.43 -24.69
CA ILE A 197 -13.26 20.25 -23.30
C ILE A 197 -12.01 20.03 -22.44
N ASP A 198 -11.81 20.89 -21.48
CA ASP A 198 -10.73 20.70 -20.51
C ASP A 198 -11.15 19.65 -19.45
N TYR A 199 -10.28 18.66 -19.25
CA TYR A 199 -10.49 17.63 -18.23
C TYR A 199 -10.71 18.22 -16.83
N VAL A 200 -10.03 19.32 -16.50
CA VAL A 200 -10.16 19.99 -15.19
C VAL A 200 -11.56 20.55 -14.91
N ASP A 201 -12.39 20.75 -15.94
CA ASP A 201 -13.78 21.16 -15.77
C ASP A 201 -14.68 20.02 -15.24
N LEU A 202 -14.23 18.78 -15.40
CA LEU A 202 -14.96 17.58 -15.05
C LEU A 202 -14.55 16.99 -13.70
N VAL A 203 -13.42 17.44 -13.15
CA VAL A 203 -12.84 16.93 -11.90
C VAL A 203 -12.50 18.07 -10.95
N GLU A 204 -12.42 17.73 -9.67
CA GLU A 204 -11.83 18.55 -8.62
C GLU A 204 -10.50 17.95 -8.24
N VAL A 205 -9.46 18.77 -8.14
CA VAL A 205 -8.11 18.34 -7.77
C VAL A 205 -7.76 18.97 -6.43
N GLU A 206 -7.44 18.15 -5.45
CA GLU A 206 -7.06 18.55 -4.10
C GLU A 206 -5.64 18.04 -3.80
N GLU A 207 -4.76 18.93 -3.34
CA GLU A 207 -3.48 18.56 -2.73
C GLU A 207 -3.68 18.43 -1.22
N VAL A 208 -3.55 17.22 -0.71
CA VAL A 208 -3.72 16.93 0.72
C VAL A 208 -2.47 17.36 1.47
N HIS A 209 -2.66 18.06 2.58
CA HIS A 209 -1.54 18.42 3.45
C HIS A 209 -0.92 17.17 4.08
N VAL A 210 0.38 16.98 3.87
CA VAL A 210 1.17 15.92 4.50
C VAL A 210 1.99 16.51 5.63
N GLY A 211 1.78 16.01 6.85
CA GLY A 211 2.50 16.47 8.05
C GLY A 211 4.01 16.19 7.99
N ASP A 212 4.76 16.85 8.86
CA ASP A 212 6.23 16.72 8.95
C ASP A 212 6.70 15.74 10.03
N ALA A 213 5.78 15.04 10.71
CA ALA A 213 6.12 14.12 11.79
C ALA A 213 7.06 13.00 11.31
N ASP A 214 7.90 12.53 12.22
CA ASP A 214 8.76 11.37 11.98
C ASP A 214 8.01 10.08 12.31
N ALA A 215 7.99 9.14 11.37
CA ALA A 215 7.26 7.89 11.50
C ALA A 215 7.73 7.03 12.69
N LEU A 216 9.03 7.02 13.00
CA LEU A 216 9.57 6.28 14.15
C LEU A 216 9.10 6.88 15.47
N THR A 217 9.04 8.21 15.57
CA THR A 217 8.52 8.90 16.76
C THR A 217 7.04 8.56 16.95
N LEU A 218 6.22 8.64 15.89
CA LEU A 218 4.81 8.29 15.96
C LEU A 218 4.54 6.82 16.31
N GLN A 219 5.43 5.92 15.90
CA GLN A 219 5.33 4.50 16.26
C GLN A 219 5.63 4.26 17.74
N ALA A 220 6.45 5.11 18.37
CA ALA A 220 6.88 4.96 19.74
C ALA A 220 5.90 5.58 20.76
N GLU A 221 4.98 6.44 20.33
CA GLU A 221 3.90 7.03 21.10
C GLU A 221 2.70 6.08 21.24
#